data_3eee088611b60fa751ec69972e7823af
#
_entry.id   3eee088611b60fa751ec69972e7823af
#
_cell.length_a   1.000
_cell.length_b   1.000
_cell.length_c   1.000
_cell.angle_alpha   90.00
_cell.angle_beta   90.00
_cell.angle_gamma   90.00
#
_symmetry.space_group_name_H-M   'P 1'
#
loop_
_entity.id
_entity.type
_entity.pdbx_description
1 polymer ?
#
loop_
_entity_poly.entity_id
_entity_poly.type
_entity_poly.pdbx_seq_one_letter_code
_entity_poly.pdbx_strand_id
1 'polypeptide(L)'
;MTAEKIILGIDPGTTVMGFGIISTKGSKMELVSIHELVLKKYPNHETKLKYIYEKTLALIDEYHPDEVALEAPFYGKNVQSMLKLGRAQGVAMAASLYRDIPITEYSPKKVKMAITGNGNASKEQVAAMLKNLLGLKEFPTKYLDASDGLAVAVCHYFNSNKAEKSASYSSWDSFIKQNPDRIK
;
A
#
# COMPACT_ATOMS: atom_id res chain seq x y z
N MET A 1 -7.94 19.58 14.53
CA MET A 1 -8.51 18.23 14.30
C MET A 1 -7.84 17.67 13.06
N THR A 2 -7.22 16.49 13.16
CA THR A 2 -6.65 15.81 11.97
C THR A 2 -7.81 15.39 11.07
N ALA A 3 -7.73 15.76 9.78
CA ALA A 3 -8.70 15.32 8.78
C ALA A 3 -8.66 13.79 8.65
N GLU A 4 -9.79 13.20 8.33
CA GLU A 4 -9.86 11.81 7.93
C GLU A 4 -9.26 11.68 6.53
N LYS A 5 -8.45 10.64 6.30
CA LYS A 5 -7.86 10.33 5.00
C LYS A 5 -8.16 8.87 4.61
N ILE A 6 -8.39 8.65 3.34
CA ILE A 6 -8.54 7.30 2.76
C ILE A 6 -7.28 6.96 1.96
N ILE A 7 -6.71 5.80 2.22
CA ILE A 7 -5.51 5.30 1.54
C ILE A 7 -5.89 4.02 0.78
N LEU A 8 -5.60 4.00 -0.52
CA LEU A 8 -5.68 2.81 -1.35
C LEU A 8 -4.29 2.20 -1.51
N GLY A 9 -4.11 0.99 -1.01
CA GLY A 9 -2.91 0.19 -1.21
C GLY A 9 -3.11 -0.83 -2.33
N ILE A 10 -2.11 -0.96 -3.20
CA ILE A 10 -2.13 -1.84 -4.36
C ILE A 10 -0.88 -2.73 -4.34
N ASP A 11 -1.08 -4.04 -4.39
CA ASP A 11 -0.03 -5.02 -4.70
C ASP A 11 -0.18 -5.47 -6.16
N PRO A 12 0.68 -4.99 -7.09
CA PRO A 12 0.59 -5.32 -8.50
C PRO A 12 0.92 -6.79 -8.75
N GLY A 13 0.06 -7.47 -9.52
CA GLY A 13 0.25 -8.84 -9.93
C GLY A 13 -0.17 -9.10 -11.38
N THR A 14 0.35 -10.17 -11.98
CA THR A 14 -0.06 -10.63 -13.34
C THR A 14 -0.99 -11.85 -13.30
N THR A 15 -1.18 -12.43 -12.12
CA THR A 15 -2.04 -13.60 -11.87
C THR A 15 -3.20 -13.21 -10.95
N VAL A 16 -2.89 -12.54 -9.87
CA VAL A 16 -3.82 -11.91 -8.92
C VAL A 16 -3.24 -10.55 -8.57
N MET A 17 -4.07 -9.56 -8.40
CA MET A 17 -3.72 -8.22 -7.94
C MET A 17 -4.53 -7.91 -6.70
N GLY A 18 -3.87 -7.49 -5.63
CA GLY A 18 -4.51 -7.18 -4.36
C GLY A 18 -4.74 -5.68 -4.17
N PHE A 19 -5.85 -5.32 -3.53
CA PHE A 19 -6.19 -3.95 -3.18
C PHE A 19 -6.67 -3.91 -1.73
N GLY A 20 -6.18 -2.95 -0.95
CA GLY A 20 -6.63 -2.72 0.42
C GLY A 20 -6.94 -1.25 0.64
N ILE A 21 -8.07 -0.97 1.26
CA ILE A 21 -8.52 0.40 1.53
C ILE A 21 -8.65 0.58 3.03
N ILE A 22 -8.00 1.60 3.56
CA ILE A 22 -8.08 1.98 4.97
C ILE A 22 -8.52 3.43 5.11
N SER A 23 -9.28 3.72 6.16
CA SER A 23 -9.53 5.07 6.64
C SER A 23 -8.59 5.35 7.82
N THR A 24 -8.09 6.57 7.89
CA THR A 24 -7.16 7.00 8.95
C THR A 24 -7.60 8.33 9.53
N LYS A 25 -7.54 8.45 10.88
CA LYS A 25 -7.84 9.70 11.59
C LYS A 25 -6.91 9.86 12.79
N GLY A 26 -5.89 10.69 12.64
CA GLY A 26 -4.83 10.81 13.64
C GLY A 26 -4.09 9.49 13.84
N SER A 27 -4.13 8.93 15.06
CA SER A 27 -3.51 7.63 15.36
C SER A 27 -4.41 6.42 15.12
N LYS A 28 -5.65 6.61 14.72
CA LYS A 28 -6.58 5.53 14.42
C LYS A 28 -6.51 5.14 12.95
N MET A 29 -6.63 3.86 12.68
CA MET A 29 -6.65 3.25 11.37
C MET A 29 -7.73 2.16 11.36
N GLU A 30 -8.59 2.19 10.36
CA GLU A 30 -9.71 1.26 10.23
C GLU A 30 -9.72 0.64 8.83
N LEU A 31 -10.04 -0.64 8.74
CA LEU A 31 -10.24 -1.31 7.47
C LEU A 31 -11.56 -0.84 6.85
N VAL A 32 -11.50 -0.32 5.62
CA VAL A 32 -12.69 0.01 4.83
C VAL A 32 -13.07 -1.16 3.93
N SER A 33 -12.13 -1.66 3.12
CA SER A 33 -12.39 -2.75 2.21
C SER A 33 -11.12 -3.47 1.76
N ILE A 34 -11.29 -4.71 1.29
CA ILE A 34 -10.24 -5.50 0.62
C ILE A 34 -10.81 -6.07 -0.66
N HIS A 35 -10.08 -5.97 -1.75
CA HIS A 35 -10.46 -6.52 -3.04
C HIS A 35 -9.31 -7.30 -3.67
N GLU A 36 -9.67 -8.22 -4.54
CA GLU A 36 -8.73 -8.91 -5.41
C GLU A 36 -9.22 -8.85 -6.87
N LEU A 37 -8.28 -8.84 -7.80
CA LEU A 37 -8.53 -9.00 -9.21
C LEU A 37 -7.83 -10.26 -9.72
N VAL A 38 -8.61 -11.31 -9.96
CA VAL A 38 -8.10 -12.58 -10.49
C VAL A 38 -7.87 -12.45 -11.99
N LEU A 39 -6.58 -12.32 -12.38
CA LEU A 39 -6.15 -12.05 -13.75
C LEU A 39 -5.86 -13.32 -14.56
N LYS A 40 -5.64 -14.47 -13.89
CA LYS A 40 -5.34 -15.76 -14.57
C LYS A 40 -6.44 -16.23 -15.51
N LYS A 41 -7.68 -15.77 -15.32
CA LYS A 41 -8.83 -16.11 -16.18
C LYS A 41 -8.83 -15.43 -17.54
N TYR A 42 -8.01 -14.38 -17.72
CA TYR A 42 -7.98 -13.64 -18.98
C TYR A 42 -6.90 -14.19 -19.93
N PRO A 43 -7.19 -14.27 -21.25
CA PRO A 43 -6.41 -15.05 -22.21
C PRO A 43 -5.04 -14.45 -22.52
N ASN A 44 -4.91 -13.13 -22.51
CA ASN A 44 -3.68 -12.44 -22.90
C ASN A 44 -3.35 -11.28 -21.93
N HIS A 45 -2.16 -10.74 -22.08
CA HIS A 45 -1.65 -9.70 -21.19
C HIS A 45 -2.38 -8.38 -21.38
N GLU A 46 -2.72 -8.01 -22.60
CA GLU A 46 -3.42 -6.78 -22.95
C GLU A 46 -4.79 -6.70 -22.28
N THR A 47 -5.55 -7.80 -22.33
CA THR A 47 -6.83 -7.92 -21.64
C THR A 47 -6.68 -7.76 -20.12
N LYS A 48 -5.61 -8.34 -19.54
CA LYS A 48 -5.31 -8.15 -18.10
C LYS A 48 -5.06 -6.69 -17.78
N LEU A 49 -4.26 -5.98 -18.59
CA LEU A 49 -3.99 -4.54 -18.39
C LEU A 49 -5.29 -3.71 -18.44
N LYS A 50 -6.19 -4.01 -19.40
CA LYS A 50 -7.49 -3.37 -19.45
C LYS A 50 -8.26 -3.52 -18.13
N TYR A 51 -8.38 -4.74 -17.60
CA TYR A 51 -9.12 -4.97 -16.36
C TYR A 51 -8.42 -4.41 -15.13
N ILE A 52 -7.09 -4.31 -15.11
CA ILE A 52 -6.35 -3.60 -14.06
C ILE A 52 -6.75 -2.13 -14.06
N TYR A 53 -6.76 -1.49 -15.22
CA TYR A 53 -7.15 -0.09 -15.36
C TYR A 53 -8.59 0.14 -14.87
N GLU A 54 -9.53 -0.62 -15.40
CA GLU A 54 -10.95 -0.52 -15.07
C GLU A 54 -11.22 -0.76 -13.56
N LYS A 55 -10.59 -1.80 -12.97
CA LYS A 55 -10.77 -2.09 -11.55
C LYS A 55 -10.17 -1.02 -10.67
N THR A 56 -8.97 -0.50 -11.02
CA THR A 56 -8.33 0.57 -10.25
C THR A 56 -9.18 1.85 -10.28
N LEU A 57 -9.67 2.26 -11.45
CA LEU A 57 -10.58 3.41 -11.56
C LEU A 57 -11.86 3.21 -10.77
N ALA A 58 -12.49 2.03 -10.89
CA ALA A 58 -13.72 1.73 -10.16
C ALA A 58 -13.54 1.86 -8.64
N LEU A 59 -12.42 1.37 -8.10
CA LEU A 59 -12.12 1.50 -6.67
C LEU A 59 -11.84 2.96 -6.27
N ILE A 60 -11.15 3.70 -7.12
CA ILE A 60 -10.90 5.13 -6.89
C ILE A 60 -12.22 5.91 -6.89
N ASP A 61 -13.08 5.66 -7.86
CA ASP A 61 -14.37 6.33 -8.00
C ASP A 61 -15.38 5.93 -6.92
N GLU A 62 -15.23 4.74 -6.32
CA GLU A 62 -16.08 4.26 -5.22
C GLU A 62 -15.64 4.79 -3.85
N TYR A 63 -14.33 4.76 -3.58
CA TYR A 63 -13.81 5.06 -2.24
C TYR A 63 -13.17 6.43 -2.11
N HIS A 64 -12.94 7.17 -3.21
CA HIS A 64 -12.33 8.51 -3.24
C HIS A 64 -11.05 8.62 -2.40
N PRO A 65 -10.02 7.77 -2.63
CA PRO A 65 -8.81 7.81 -1.83
C PRO A 65 -8.04 9.13 -2.01
N ASP A 66 -7.50 9.63 -0.90
CA ASP A 66 -6.63 10.82 -0.90
C ASP A 66 -5.22 10.48 -1.38
N GLU A 67 -4.77 9.26 -1.15
CA GLU A 67 -3.42 8.80 -1.45
C GLU A 67 -3.46 7.35 -1.96
N VAL A 68 -2.58 7.03 -2.93
CA VAL A 68 -2.37 5.67 -3.43
C VAL A 68 -0.96 5.22 -3.08
N ALA A 69 -0.86 4.03 -2.53
CA ALA A 69 0.39 3.36 -2.26
C ALA A 69 0.51 2.10 -3.11
N LEU A 70 1.66 1.90 -3.78
CA LEU A 70 1.92 0.70 -4.57
C LEU A 70 3.13 -0.06 -4.05
N GLU A 71 3.06 -1.39 -4.15
CA GLU A 71 4.26 -2.20 -4.00
C GLU A 71 5.12 -2.11 -5.27
N ALA A 72 6.40 -1.77 -5.09
CA ALA A 72 7.36 -1.70 -6.18
C ALA A 72 7.71 -3.11 -6.68
N PRO A 73 7.92 -3.30 -8.00
CA PRO A 73 8.29 -4.59 -8.55
C PRO A 73 9.61 -5.09 -7.94
N PHE A 74 9.63 -6.36 -7.58
CA PHE A 74 10.86 -6.99 -7.10
C PHE A 74 11.70 -7.49 -8.26
N TYR A 75 13.03 -7.28 -8.18
CA TYR A 75 13.97 -7.80 -9.18
C TYR A 75 14.04 -9.32 -9.11
N GLY A 76 13.39 -9.98 -10.07
CA GLY A 76 13.41 -11.43 -10.23
C GLY A 76 14.37 -11.88 -11.33
N LYS A 77 14.70 -13.18 -11.36
CA LYS A 77 15.55 -13.76 -12.39
C LYS A 77 14.89 -13.79 -13.79
N ASN A 78 13.57 -13.75 -13.87
CA ASN A 78 12.82 -13.80 -15.13
C ASN A 78 12.44 -12.40 -15.61
N VAL A 79 13.22 -11.88 -16.55
CA VAL A 79 13.04 -10.54 -17.16
C VAL A 79 11.65 -10.37 -17.79
N GLN A 80 11.13 -11.40 -18.49
CA GLN A 80 9.81 -11.32 -19.12
C GLN A 80 8.67 -11.16 -18.10
N SER A 81 8.76 -11.87 -16.98
CA SER A 81 7.80 -11.72 -15.89
C SER A 81 7.87 -10.35 -15.27
N MET A 82 9.08 -9.81 -15.09
CA MET A 82 9.29 -8.45 -14.54
C MET A 82 8.72 -7.38 -15.47
N LEU A 83 8.94 -7.49 -16.80
CA LEU A 83 8.37 -6.56 -17.76
C LEU A 83 6.83 -6.58 -17.73
N LYS A 84 6.23 -7.76 -17.63
CA LYS A 84 4.77 -7.89 -17.49
C LYS A 84 4.26 -7.26 -16.19
N LEU A 85 4.98 -7.48 -15.07
CA LEU A 85 4.63 -6.91 -13.77
C LEU A 85 4.75 -5.37 -13.78
N GLY A 86 5.84 -4.84 -14.35
CA GLY A 86 6.03 -3.39 -14.48
C GLY A 86 4.94 -2.72 -15.34
N ARG A 87 4.46 -3.40 -16.42
CA ARG A 87 3.33 -2.92 -17.21
C ARG A 87 2.03 -2.91 -16.38
N ALA A 88 1.76 -3.97 -15.62
CA ALA A 88 0.59 -4.05 -14.75
C ALA A 88 0.60 -2.93 -13.69
N GLN A 89 1.75 -2.70 -13.05
CA GLN A 89 1.94 -1.60 -12.12
C GLN A 89 1.74 -0.23 -12.79
N GLY A 90 2.39 0.00 -13.93
CA GLY A 90 2.29 1.25 -14.68
C GLY A 90 0.84 1.59 -15.07
N VAL A 91 0.03 0.58 -15.38
CA VAL A 91 -1.40 0.78 -15.67
C VAL A 91 -2.19 1.20 -14.42
N ALA A 92 -1.92 0.60 -13.26
CA ALA A 92 -2.53 1.03 -12.00
C ALA A 92 -2.11 2.46 -11.61
N MET A 93 -0.83 2.80 -11.82
CA MET A 93 -0.32 4.17 -11.65
C MET A 93 -1.04 5.16 -12.59
N ALA A 94 -1.16 4.82 -13.88
CA ALA A 94 -1.83 5.67 -14.85
C ALA A 94 -3.30 5.91 -14.49
N ALA A 95 -4.01 4.89 -13.99
CA ALA A 95 -5.38 5.04 -13.51
C ALA A 95 -5.47 5.99 -12.30
N SER A 96 -4.53 5.90 -11.36
CA SER A 96 -4.48 6.78 -10.19
C SER A 96 -4.16 8.22 -10.58
N LEU A 97 -3.17 8.42 -11.45
CA LEU A 97 -2.77 9.74 -11.96
C LEU A 97 -3.88 10.39 -12.82
N TYR A 98 -4.69 9.60 -13.51
CA TYR A 98 -5.84 10.10 -14.26
C TYR A 98 -6.91 10.75 -13.36
N ARG A 99 -6.90 10.44 -12.07
CA ARG A 99 -7.73 11.09 -11.04
C ARG A 99 -6.94 12.05 -10.15
N ASP A 100 -5.73 12.47 -10.57
CA ASP A 100 -4.85 13.40 -9.85
C ASP A 100 -4.50 12.94 -8.41
N ILE A 101 -4.53 11.63 -8.14
CA ILE A 101 -4.23 11.09 -6.82
C ILE A 101 -2.71 10.88 -6.68
N PRO A 102 -2.08 11.42 -5.62
CA PRO A 102 -0.67 11.23 -5.37
C PRO A 102 -0.32 9.76 -5.07
N ILE A 103 0.83 9.33 -5.61
CA ILE A 103 1.30 7.94 -5.53
C ILE A 103 2.60 7.87 -4.75
N THR A 104 2.72 6.85 -3.90
CA THR A 104 3.97 6.49 -3.24
C THR A 104 4.26 5.01 -3.42
N GLU A 105 5.52 4.67 -3.78
CA GLU A 105 5.96 3.29 -3.96
C GLU A 105 6.76 2.78 -2.76
N TYR A 106 6.57 1.51 -2.43
CA TYR A 106 7.27 0.82 -1.35
C TYR A 106 7.85 -0.50 -1.81
N SER A 107 9.12 -0.78 -1.47
CA SER A 107 9.68 -2.10 -1.73
C SER A 107 9.00 -3.17 -0.85
N PRO A 108 8.89 -4.44 -1.32
CA PRO A 108 8.31 -5.54 -0.55
C PRO A 108 8.93 -5.70 0.85
N LYS A 109 10.26 -5.53 0.95
CA LYS A 109 10.98 -5.58 2.21
C LYS A 109 10.57 -4.45 3.16
N LYS A 110 10.32 -3.24 2.62
CA LYS A 110 9.88 -2.08 3.42
C LYS A 110 8.45 -2.29 3.93
N VAL A 111 7.57 -2.85 3.09
CA VAL A 111 6.19 -3.20 3.50
C VAL A 111 6.22 -4.17 4.67
N LYS A 112 6.93 -5.29 4.55
CA LYS A 112 7.07 -6.29 5.62
C LYS A 112 7.67 -5.71 6.90
N MET A 113 8.74 -4.92 6.77
CA MET A 113 9.41 -4.26 7.89
C MET A 113 8.48 -3.29 8.63
N ALA A 114 7.68 -2.53 7.91
CA ALA A 114 6.75 -1.56 8.51
C ALA A 114 5.68 -2.24 9.37
N ILE A 115 5.21 -3.41 8.97
CA ILE A 115 4.12 -4.14 9.63
C ILE A 115 4.62 -5.04 10.75
N THR A 116 5.68 -5.82 10.49
CA THR A 116 6.12 -6.89 11.41
C THR A 116 7.42 -6.58 12.15
N GLY A 117 8.12 -5.50 11.79
CA GLY A 117 9.50 -5.24 12.25
C GLY A 117 10.56 -6.16 11.61
N ASN A 118 10.17 -7.05 10.69
CA ASN A 118 11.04 -7.99 9.99
C ASN A 118 10.79 -7.99 8.48
N GLY A 119 11.76 -7.50 7.69
CA GLY A 119 11.65 -7.44 6.23
C GLY A 119 11.64 -8.81 5.52
N ASN A 120 11.91 -9.90 6.23
CA ASN A 120 11.87 -11.28 5.73
C ASN A 120 10.65 -12.06 6.25
N ALA A 121 9.67 -11.39 6.85
CA ALA A 121 8.46 -12.02 7.36
C ALA A 121 7.71 -12.80 6.26
N SER A 122 7.06 -13.90 6.63
CA SER A 122 6.20 -14.65 5.73
C SER A 122 4.86 -13.90 5.49
N LYS A 123 4.11 -14.28 4.45
CA LYS A 123 2.77 -13.72 4.19
C LYS A 123 1.83 -13.94 5.38
N GLU A 124 1.88 -15.10 5.99
CA GLU A 124 1.06 -15.47 7.15
C GLU A 124 1.38 -14.57 8.36
N GLN A 125 2.66 -14.27 8.59
CA GLN A 125 3.09 -13.38 9.66
C GLN A 125 2.59 -11.95 9.42
N VAL A 126 2.68 -11.46 8.18
CA VAL A 126 2.14 -10.14 7.78
C VAL A 126 0.63 -10.11 8.00
N ALA A 127 -0.10 -11.12 7.52
CA ALA A 127 -1.55 -11.21 7.68
C ALA A 127 -1.97 -11.25 9.15
N ALA A 128 -1.30 -12.04 9.99
CA ALA A 128 -1.57 -12.11 11.42
C ALA A 128 -1.35 -10.76 12.11
N MET A 129 -0.29 -10.04 11.75
CA MET A 129 -0.02 -8.71 12.31
C MET A 129 -1.04 -7.67 11.84
N LEU A 130 -1.43 -7.66 10.56
CA LEU A 130 -2.49 -6.79 10.04
C LEU A 130 -3.81 -7.01 10.79
N LYS A 131 -4.17 -8.28 11.04
CA LYS A 131 -5.36 -8.63 11.81
C LYS A 131 -5.33 -7.98 13.20
N ASN A 132 -4.19 -8.03 13.90
CA ASN A 132 -4.02 -7.42 15.21
C ASN A 132 -4.03 -5.89 15.15
N LEU A 133 -3.31 -5.28 14.20
CA LEU A 133 -3.22 -3.83 14.03
C LEU A 133 -4.58 -3.18 13.73
N LEU A 134 -5.43 -3.88 12.98
CA LEU A 134 -6.77 -3.40 12.58
C LEU A 134 -7.88 -3.91 13.50
N GLY A 135 -7.56 -4.70 14.55
CA GLY A 135 -8.55 -5.22 15.48
C GLY A 135 -9.57 -6.19 14.86
N LEU A 136 -9.20 -6.88 13.78
CA LEU A 136 -10.11 -7.76 13.06
C LEU A 136 -10.27 -9.10 13.79
N LYS A 137 -11.51 -9.59 13.90
CA LYS A 137 -11.78 -10.97 14.42
C LYS A 137 -11.33 -12.01 13.40
N GLU A 138 -11.68 -11.79 12.13
CA GLU A 138 -11.29 -12.62 11.00
C GLU A 138 -10.96 -11.72 9.80
N PHE A 139 -10.13 -12.21 8.87
CA PHE A 139 -9.92 -11.50 7.61
C PHE A 139 -11.19 -11.62 6.74
N PRO A 140 -11.66 -10.53 6.14
CA PRO A 140 -12.86 -10.55 5.29
C PRO A 140 -12.66 -11.28 3.95
N THR A 141 -11.51 -11.87 3.74
CA THR A 141 -11.16 -12.63 2.54
C THR A 141 -10.49 -13.95 2.89
N LYS A 142 -10.77 -14.99 2.07
CA LYS A 142 -10.10 -16.29 2.16
C LYS A 142 -8.70 -16.29 1.49
N TYR A 143 -8.36 -15.22 0.78
CA TYR A 143 -7.16 -15.15 -0.05
C TYR A 143 -6.10 -14.24 0.58
N LEU A 144 -4.95 -14.81 0.88
CA LEU A 144 -3.80 -14.08 1.43
C LEU A 144 -3.29 -13.00 0.46
N ASP A 145 -3.41 -13.23 -0.86
CA ASP A 145 -2.97 -12.27 -1.87
C ASP A 145 -3.75 -10.95 -1.80
N ALA A 146 -5.01 -10.97 -1.38
CA ALA A 146 -5.79 -9.75 -1.18
C ALA A 146 -5.28 -8.93 0.02
N SER A 147 -4.66 -9.56 1.01
CA SER A 147 -4.08 -8.87 2.16
C SER A 147 -2.76 -8.14 1.84
N ASP A 148 -2.09 -8.48 0.72
CA ASP A 148 -0.85 -7.82 0.33
C ASP A 148 -1.11 -6.34 -0.04
N GLY A 149 -2.20 -6.03 -0.75
CA GLY A 149 -2.62 -4.65 -0.99
C GLY A 149 -2.95 -3.87 0.29
N LEU A 150 -3.59 -4.54 1.27
CA LEU A 150 -3.82 -3.94 2.59
C LEU A 150 -2.52 -3.65 3.33
N ALA A 151 -1.53 -4.56 3.23
CA ALA A 151 -0.21 -4.36 3.80
C ALA A 151 0.48 -3.10 3.25
N VAL A 152 0.32 -2.82 1.96
CA VAL A 152 0.87 -1.63 1.31
C VAL A 152 0.19 -0.35 1.85
N ALA A 153 -1.14 -0.35 2.02
CA ALA A 153 -1.86 0.79 2.60
C ALA A 153 -1.42 1.08 4.04
N VAL A 154 -1.31 0.04 4.89
CA VAL A 154 -0.84 0.16 6.29
C VAL A 154 0.63 0.61 6.35
N CYS A 155 1.48 0.12 5.46
CA CYS A 155 2.87 0.59 5.34
C CYS A 155 2.92 2.09 5.04
N HIS A 156 2.07 2.57 4.13
CA HIS A 156 1.99 3.97 3.78
C HIS A 156 1.56 4.84 4.97
N TYR A 157 0.52 4.44 5.69
CA TYR A 157 0.09 5.12 6.91
C TYR A 157 1.22 5.28 7.94
N PHE A 158 2.00 4.23 8.20
CA PHE A 158 3.11 4.32 9.16
C PHE A 158 4.24 5.22 8.69
N ASN A 159 4.47 5.34 7.39
CA ASN A 159 5.54 6.19 6.85
C ASN A 159 5.11 7.65 6.71
N SER A 160 3.88 7.96 6.30
CA SER A 160 3.35 9.32 6.23
C SER A 160 3.29 9.98 7.60
N ASN A 161 2.82 9.26 8.62
CA ASN A 161 2.81 9.76 10.01
C ASN A 161 4.22 10.01 10.59
N LYS A 162 5.24 9.26 10.15
CA LYS A 162 6.63 9.54 10.53
C LYS A 162 7.15 10.80 9.86
N ALA A 163 6.83 11.02 8.60
CA ALA A 163 7.24 12.22 7.86
C ALA A 163 6.62 13.48 8.45
N GLU A 164 5.34 13.47 8.82
CA GLU A 164 4.69 14.60 9.49
C GLU A 164 5.33 14.93 10.85
N LYS A 165 5.70 13.91 11.64
CA LYS A 165 6.41 14.11 12.91
C LYS A 165 7.85 14.61 12.73
N SER A 166 8.55 14.19 11.68
CA SER A 166 9.92 14.69 11.38
C SER A 166 9.93 16.08 10.77
N ALA A 167 8.87 16.46 10.06
CA ALA A 167 8.69 17.82 9.51
C ALA A 167 8.38 18.89 10.59
N SER A 168 8.17 18.48 11.85
CA SER A 168 7.93 19.43 12.97
C SER A 168 9.19 20.24 13.35
N TYR A 169 10.36 19.88 12.84
CA TYR A 169 11.59 20.61 13.06
C TYR A 169 11.93 21.46 11.84
N SER A 170 11.77 22.78 11.92
CA SER A 170 12.05 23.70 10.81
C SER A 170 13.56 23.90 10.57
N SER A 171 14.44 23.52 11.51
CA SER A 171 15.89 23.59 11.41
C SER A 171 16.57 22.67 12.42
N TRP A 172 17.88 22.40 12.22
CA TRP A 172 18.71 21.70 13.19
C TRP A 172 18.72 22.39 14.55
N ASP A 173 18.72 23.72 14.61
CA ASP A 173 18.62 24.49 15.84
C ASP A 173 17.31 24.24 16.59
N SER A 174 16.18 24.10 15.87
CA SER A 174 14.89 23.79 16.49
C SER A 174 14.86 22.37 17.05
N PHE A 175 15.51 21.41 16.37
CA PHE A 175 15.70 20.05 16.85
C PHE A 175 16.52 20.02 18.16
N ILE A 176 17.66 20.73 18.18
CA ILE A 176 18.57 20.83 19.34
C ILE A 176 17.82 21.40 20.54
N LYS A 177 17.10 22.50 20.40
CA LYS A 177 16.34 23.15 21.47
C LYS A 177 15.26 22.26 22.10
N GLN A 178 14.65 21.37 21.29
CA GLN A 178 13.60 20.46 21.75
C GLN A 178 14.11 19.11 22.26
N ASN A 179 15.40 18.81 22.06
CA ASN A 179 16.04 17.54 22.49
C ASN A 179 17.38 17.77 23.17
N PRO A 180 17.46 18.55 24.27
CA PRO A 180 18.74 18.92 24.91
C PRO A 180 19.49 17.69 25.41
N ASP A 181 18.78 16.62 25.81
CA ASP A 181 19.39 15.41 26.38
C ASP A 181 20.01 14.44 25.32
N ARG A 182 19.80 14.73 24.01
CA ARG A 182 20.35 13.92 22.92
C ARG A 182 21.67 14.44 22.37
N ILE A 183 22.16 15.54 22.89
CA ILE A 183 23.41 16.19 22.44
C ILE A 183 24.38 16.10 23.61
N LYS A 184 25.31 15.19 23.48
CA LYS A 184 26.51 15.09 24.35
C LYS A 184 27.71 15.52 23.55
#